data_999110e1db085e4d5df86fa8df3eedd3
#
_entry.id   999110e1db085e4d5df86fa8df3eedd3
#
_cell.length_a   1.000
_cell.length_b   1.000
_cell.length_c   1.000
_cell.angle_alpha   90.00
_cell.angle_beta   90.00
_cell.angle_gamma   90.00
#
_symmetry.space_group_name_H-M   'P 1'
#
loop_
_entity.id
_entity.type
_entity.pdbx_description
1 polymer ?
#
loop_
_entity_poly.entity_id
_entity_poly.type
_entity_poly.pdbx_seq_one_letter_code
_entity_poly.pdbx_strand_id
1 'polypeptide(L)'
;MELFESIGLKADPFTTSPNPDLFFPAKEHKQCLEGLELAIRMRRGLSVVRGGIGTGKTTISRKLIQNFSSEEDIKFEFYPVLDPKFESELVLLQHLVDLFGIEEDAGKSVIDCRNQIEHHLIKAGVEDGRVLVLVIDEGQNLKGEFLDVFRTLLNFETDDFKLLQLVIFGQPEMTSIIHEYPNFEDRITFNFELGPLDFESVEGIIKHRL
;
A
#
# COMPACT_ATOMS: atom_id res chain seq x y z
N MET A 1 -4.24 30.19 10.24
CA MET A 1 -5.05 30.49 9.04
C MET A 1 -4.82 31.91 8.57
N GLU A 2 -4.91 32.92 9.42
CA GLU A 2 -4.75 34.37 9.06
C GLU A 2 -3.46 34.76 8.32
N LEU A 3 -2.33 34.01 8.56
CA LEU A 3 -1.05 34.36 7.91
C LEU A 3 -1.08 34.09 6.41
N PHE A 4 -1.60 32.95 5.99
CA PHE A 4 -1.64 32.56 4.57
C PHE A 4 -2.70 33.35 3.79
N GLU A 5 -3.84 33.63 4.43
CA GLU A 5 -4.90 34.45 3.84
C GLU A 5 -4.42 35.88 3.57
N SER A 6 -3.54 36.43 4.43
CA SER A 6 -2.98 37.79 4.25
C SER A 6 -2.09 37.94 3.02
N ILE A 7 -1.56 36.82 2.50
CA ILE A 7 -0.74 36.79 1.27
C ILE A 7 -1.47 36.12 0.09
N GLY A 8 -2.79 35.93 0.19
CA GLY A 8 -3.65 35.44 -0.87
C GLY A 8 -3.69 33.92 -1.02
N LEU A 9 -3.14 33.16 -0.06
CA LEU A 9 -3.16 31.70 -0.07
C LEU A 9 -4.32 31.17 0.77
N LYS A 10 -4.97 30.09 0.30
CA LYS A 10 -6.10 29.45 1.00
C LYS A 10 -5.66 28.60 2.21
N ALA A 11 -4.44 28.09 2.18
CA ALA A 11 -3.85 27.23 3.21
C ALA A 11 -2.32 27.23 3.08
N ASP A 12 -1.60 26.54 3.99
CA ASP A 12 -0.16 26.30 3.88
C ASP A 12 0.14 25.44 2.63
N PRO A 13 0.81 25.99 1.60
CA PRO A 13 1.09 25.24 0.37
C PRO A 13 2.18 24.18 0.54
N PHE A 14 2.98 24.25 1.62
CA PHE A 14 4.12 23.36 1.87
C PHE A 14 4.01 22.64 3.23
N THR A 15 2.78 22.27 3.59
CA THR A 15 2.55 21.48 4.80
C THR A 15 3.44 20.23 4.85
N THR A 16 3.95 19.91 6.02
CA THR A 16 4.78 18.71 6.26
C THR A 16 3.96 17.43 6.26
N SER A 17 2.65 17.51 6.43
CA SER A 17 1.77 16.34 6.36
C SER A 17 1.36 16.06 4.93
N PRO A 18 1.51 14.83 4.43
CA PRO A 18 1.05 14.46 3.10
C PRO A 18 -0.45 14.72 2.94
N ASN A 19 -0.79 15.65 2.04
CA ASN A 19 -2.17 16.00 1.72
C ASN A 19 -2.49 15.56 0.29
N PRO A 20 -3.40 14.58 0.09
CA PRO A 20 -3.78 14.12 -1.25
C PRO A 20 -4.40 15.19 -2.14
N ASP A 21 -5.04 16.22 -1.56
CA ASP A 21 -5.67 17.31 -2.31
C ASP A 21 -4.64 18.27 -2.92
N LEU A 22 -3.41 18.29 -2.36
CA LEU A 22 -2.27 19.04 -2.89
C LEU A 22 -1.39 18.19 -3.79
N PHE A 23 -1.87 17.01 -4.21
CA PHE A 23 -1.12 16.12 -5.07
C PHE A 23 -1.00 16.71 -6.49
N PHE A 24 0.23 16.99 -6.89
CA PHE A 24 0.54 17.32 -8.27
C PHE A 24 0.95 16.02 -9.01
N PRO A 25 0.26 15.67 -10.11
CA PRO A 25 0.53 14.44 -10.86
C PRO A 25 1.78 14.57 -11.75
N ALA A 26 2.98 14.69 -11.14
CA ALA A 26 4.23 14.57 -11.88
C ALA A 26 4.23 13.26 -12.69
N LYS A 27 4.89 13.23 -13.84
CA LYS A 27 4.82 12.13 -14.80
C LYS A 27 5.04 10.75 -14.18
N GLU A 28 6.09 10.59 -13.38
CA GLU A 28 6.39 9.30 -12.72
C GLU A 28 5.35 8.95 -11.65
N HIS A 29 4.89 9.92 -10.86
CA HIS A 29 3.84 9.71 -9.86
C HIS A 29 2.54 9.25 -10.51
N LYS A 30 2.17 9.86 -11.64
CA LYS A 30 0.98 9.48 -12.41
C LYS A 30 1.10 8.04 -12.94
N GLN A 31 2.23 7.70 -13.54
CA GLN A 31 2.49 6.34 -14.07
C GLN A 31 2.46 5.29 -12.94
N CYS A 32 3.08 5.59 -11.80
CA CYS A 32 3.05 4.72 -10.63
C CYS A 32 1.62 4.50 -10.13
N LEU A 33 0.85 5.56 -9.97
CA LEU A 33 -0.52 5.51 -9.49
C LEU A 33 -1.43 4.72 -10.44
N GLU A 34 -1.40 5.01 -11.74
CA GLU A 34 -2.16 4.30 -12.77
C GLU A 34 -1.81 2.80 -12.82
N GLY A 35 -0.51 2.47 -12.68
CA GLY A 35 -0.07 1.08 -12.64
C GLY A 35 -0.55 0.32 -11.39
N LEU A 36 -0.51 0.97 -10.21
CA LEU A 36 -1.05 0.40 -8.97
C LEU A 36 -2.56 0.20 -9.06
N GLU A 37 -3.29 1.20 -9.55
CA GLU A 37 -4.74 1.10 -9.73
C GLU A 37 -5.10 -0.06 -10.65
N LEU A 38 -4.40 -0.20 -11.78
CA LEU A 38 -4.62 -1.30 -12.70
C LEU A 38 -4.31 -2.66 -12.07
N ALA A 39 -3.19 -2.80 -11.34
CA ALA A 39 -2.81 -4.04 -10.67
C ALA A 39 -3.85 -4.47 -9.63
N ILE A 40 -4.35 -3.51 -8.83
CA ILE A 40 -5.39 -3.76 -7.81
C ILE A 40 -6.72 -4.17 -8.47
N ARG A 41 -7.17 -3.45 -9.51
CA ARG A 41 -8.43 -3.77 -10.23
C ARG A 41 -8.37 -5.14 -10.89
N MET A 42 -7.24 -5.49 -11.45
CA MET A 42 -7.00 -6.81 -12.04
C MET A 42 -6.72 -7.91 -10.99
N ARG A 43 -6.74 -7.58 -9.71
CA ARG A 43 -6.48 -8.48 -8.59
C ARG A 43 -5.20 -9.32 -8.78
N ARG A 44 -4.08 -8.63 -9.15
CA ARG A 44 -2.81 -9.27 -9.48
C ARG A 44 -1.98 -9.73 -8.27
N GLY A 45 -2.36 -9.32 -7.06
CA GLY A 45 -1.72 -9.71 -5.81
C GLY A 45 -0.64 -8.74 -5.34
N LEU A 46 0.61 -8.88 -5.76
CA LEU A 46 1.73 -8.14 -5.18
C LEU A 46 2.23 -7.00 -6.06
N SER A 47 2.25 -5.79 -5.46
CA SER A 47 2.84 -4.59 -6.05
C SER A 47 3.92 -4.02 -5.12
N VAL A 48 5.05 -3.62 -5.67
CA VAL A 48 6.18 -3.03 -4.92
C VAL A 48 6.55 -1.70 -5.54
N VAL A 49 6.58 -0.65 -4.72
CA VAL A 49 7.02 0.69 -5.11
C VAL A 49 8.20 1.11 -4.25
N ARG A 50 9.33 1.37 -4.89
CA ARG A 50 10.57 1.80 -4.23
C ARG A 50 10.89 3.24 -4.59
N GLY A 51 11.53 3.93 -3.69
CA GLY A 51 12.01 5.29 -3.95
C GLY A 51 12.71 5.88 -2.74
N GLY A 52 13.60 6.81 -2.96
CA GLY A 52 14.34 7.50 -1.91
C GLY A 52 13.43 8.28 -0.94
N ILE A 53 14.02 8.84 0.10
CA ILE A 53 13.32 9.72 1.04
C ILE A 53 12.81 10.96 0.27
N GLY A 54 11.57 11.37 0.53
CA GLY A 54 11.00 12.57 -0.10
C GLY A 54 10.50 12.38 -1.54
N THR A 55 10.57 11.19 -2.15
CA THR A 55 10.06 10.93 -3.51
C THR A 55 8.53 10.88 -3.62
N GLY A 56 7.80 11.02 -2.51
CA GLY A 56 6.32 11.10 -2.54
C GLY A 56 5.59 9.77 -2.38
N LYS A 57 6.25 8.69 -1.94
CA LYS A 57 5.62 7.36 -1.72
C LYS A 57 4.37 7.43 -0.86
N THR A 58 4.46 8.05 0.32
CA THR A 58 3.32 8.20 1.24
C THR A 58 2.20 9.06 0.63
N THR A 59 2.53 10.04 -0.21
CA THR A 59 1.52 10.84 -0.93
C THR A 59 0.81 9.99 -1.98
N ILE A 60 1.53 9.14 -2.73
CA ILE A 60 0.95 8.20 -3.69
C ILE A 60 0.05 7.19 -2.97
N SER A 61 0.50 6.62 -1.84
CA SER A 61 -0.29 5.69 -1.03
C SER A 61 -1.63 6.31 -0.61
N ARG A 62 -1.62 7.52 -0.08
CA ARG A 62 -2.85 8.24 0.32
C ARG A 62 -3.73 8.57 -0.88
N LYS A 63 -3.14 9.00 -2.00
CA LYS A 63 -3.88 9.31 -3.22
C LYS A 63 -4.51 8.07 -3.82
N LEU A 64 -3.82 6.93 -3.78
CA LEU A 64 -4.35 5.63 -4.19
C LEU A 64 -5.62 5.28 -3.41
N ILE A 65 -5.57 5.36 -2.08
CA ILE A 65 -6.73 5.09 -1.21
C ILE A 65 -7.88 6.06 -1.52
N GLN A 66 -7.58 7.36 -1.69
CA GLN A 66 -8.58 8.37 -2.00
C GLN A 66 -9.29 8.08 -3.33
N ASN A 67 -8.56 7.68 -4.37
CA ASN A 67 -9.14 7.41 -5.69
C ASN A 67 -10.14 6.26 -5.65
N PHE A 68 -9.88 5.21 -4.87
CA PHE A 68 -10.80 4.09 -4.72
C PHE A 68 -11.96 4.36 -3.77
N SER A 69 -11.84 5.32 -2.84
CA SER A 69 -12.90 5.64 -1.87
C SER A 69 -14.15 6.26 -2.52
N SER A 70 -14.06 6.71 -3.77
CA SER A 70 -15.19 7.29 -4.54
C SER A 70 -15.92 6.29 -5.42
N GLU A 71 -15.55 5.00 -5.40
CA GLU A 71 -16.16 3.97 -6.23
C GLU A 71 -17.34 3.32 -5.52
N GLU A 72 -18.48 3.25 -6.21
CA GLU A 72 -19.74 2.68 -5.68
C GLU A 72 -19.95 1.23 -6.13
N ASP A 73 -19.45 0.85 -7.32
CA ASP A 73 -19.75 -0.44 -7.95
C ASP A 73 -18.97 -1.63 -7.36
N ILE A 74 -17.73 -1.40 -6.93
CA ILE A 74 -16.86 -2.41 -6.32
C ILE A 74 -16.36 -1.87 -4.99
N LYS A 75 -16.57 -2.64 -3.93
CA LYS A 75 -16.11 -2.26 -2.61
C LYS A 75 -14.64 -2.61 -2.41
N PHE A 76 -13.78 -1.59 -2.46
CA PHE A 76 -12.37 -1.69 -2.12
C PHE A 76 -12.17 -1.38 -0.64
N GLU A 77 -11.47 -2.24 0.08
CA GLU A 77 -11.15 -2.08 1.48
C GLU A 77 -9.64 -1.99 1.67
N PHE A 78 -9.18 -0.84 2.14
CA PHE A 78 -7.76 -0.56 2.32
C PHE A 78 -7.35 -0.68 3.80
N TYR A 79 -6.29 -1.43 4.04
CA TYR A 79 -5.74 -1.73 5.35
C TYR A 79 -4.29 -1.23 5.43
N PRO A 80 -4.04 0.00 5.94
CA PRO A 80 -2.70 0.56 6.00
C PRO A 80 -1.92 0.07 7.22
N VAL A 81 -0.69 -0.37 7.01
CA VAL A 81 0.34 -0.64 8.02
C VAL A 81 1.46 0.37 7.81
N LEU A 82 1.58 1.34 8.73
CA LEU A 82 2.48 2.49 8.56
C LEU A 82 3.92 2.22 9.01
N ASP A 83 4.12 1.35 10.01
CA ASP A 83 5.45 0.93 10.48
C ASP A 83 5.44 -0.58 10.74
N PRO A 84 5.91 -1.39 9.77
CA PRO A 84 5.78 -2.85 9.79
C PRO A 84 6.85 -3.52 10.65
N LYS A 85 7.04 -3.07 11.89
CA LYS A 85 7.95 -3.66 12.86
C LYS A 85 7.21 -4.66 13.76
N PHE A 86 7.39 -5.93 13.48
CA PHE A 86 6.80 -7.01 14.26
C PHE A 86 7.88 -7.83 14.95
N GLU A 87 7.58 -8.35 16.15
CA GLU A 87 8.51 -9.16 16.93
C GLU A 87 8.58 -10.60 16.41
N SER A 88 7.45 -11.13 15.93
CA SER A 88 7.33 -12.50 15.45
C SER A 88 6.22 -12.63 14.39
N GLU A 89 6.20 -13.77 13.69
CA GLU A 89 5.13 -14.14 12.76
C GLU A 89 3.75 -14.13 13.43
N LEU A 90 3.65 -14.67 14.64
CA LEU A 90 2.38 -14.69 15.38
C LEU A 90 1.86 -13.27 15.63
N VAL A 91 2.73 -12.35 16.04
CA VAL A 91 2.36 -10.93 16.29
C VAL A 91 1.92 -10.25 15.00
N LEU A 92 2.61 -10.50 13.88
CA LEU A 92 2.19 -10.00 12.57
C LEU A 92 0.80 -10.52 12.19
N LEU A 93 0.56 -11.82 12.30
CA LEU A 93 -0.72 -12.42 11.93
C LEU A 93 -1.87 -11.96 12.83
N GLN A 94 -1.63 -11.86 14.15
CA GLN A 94 -2.60 -11.30 15.09
C GLN A 94 -2.95 -9.85 14.73
N HIS A 95 -1.93 -9.04 14.40
CA HIS A 95 -2.16 -7.67 13.93
C HIS A 95 -3.03 -7.63 12.67
N LEU A 96 -2.83 -8.55 11.72
CA LEU A 96 -3.66 -8.62 10.50
C LEU A 96 -5.10 -9.09 10.82
N VAL A 97 -5.29 -10.02 11.76
CA VAL A 97 -6.62 -10.43 12.24
C VAL A 97 -7.37 -9.23 12.80
N ASP A 98 -6.73 -8.47 13.69
CA ASP A 98 -7.31 -7.25 14.28
C ASP A 98 -7.58 -6.18 13.21
N LEU A 99 -6.62 -5.96 12.30
CA LEU A 99 -6.70 -4.95 11.24
C LEU A 99 -7.85 -5.23 10.26
N PHE A 100 -8.08 -6.50 9.92
CA PHE A 100 -9.20 -6.92 9.07
C PHE A 100 -10.55 -6.92 9.79
N GLY A 101 -10.57 -6.66 11.09
CA GLY A 101 -11.79 -6.64 11.88
C GLY A 101 -12.43 -8.03 12.04
N ILE A 102 -11.61 -9.08 12.14
CA ILE A 102 -12.08 -10.44 12.36
C ILE A 102 -12.49 -10.58 13.83
N GLU A 103 -13.80 -10.74 14.08
CA GLU A 103 -14.39 -10.73 15.45
C GLU A 103 -14.13 -11.99 16.28
N GLU A 104 -13.48 -13.01 15.73
CA GLU A 104 -13.12 -14.20 16.49
C GLU A 104 -11.97 -13.87 17.45
N ASP A 105 -11.93 -14.55 18.59
CA ASP A 105 -10.81 -14.45 19.56
C ASP A 105 -9.48 -14.55 18.79
N ALA A 106 -8.64 -13.52 18.94
CA ALA A 106 -7.34 -13.45 18.25
C ALA A 106 -6.64 -14.81 18.37
N GLY A 107 -6.36 -15.44 17.24
CA GLY A 107 -5.88 -16.81 17.17
C GLY A 107 -4.69 -17.02 18.11
N LYS A 108 -4.73 -18.09 18.88
CA LYS A 108 -3.70 -18.42 19.88
C LYS A 108 -2.42 -18.97 19.24
N SER A 109 -2.51 -19.35 17.98
CA SER A 109 -1.38 -19.89 17.20
C SER A 109 -1.29 -19.29 15.81
N VAL A 110 -0.14 -19.44 15.17
CA VAL A 110 0.09 -19.08 13.76
C VAL A 110 -0.95 -19.73 12.84
N ILE A 111 -1.28 -21.00 13.11
CA ILE A 111 -2.23 -21.78 12.29
C ILE A 111 -3.65 -21.20 12.44
N ASP A 112 -4.06 -20.88 13.69
CA ASP A 112 -5.39 -20.31 13.93
C ASP A 112 -5.55 -18.97 13.21
N CYS A 113 -4.56 -18.07 13.36
CA CYS A 113 -4.58 -16.77 12.67
C CYS A 113 -4.62 -16.92 11.16
N ARG A 114 -3.83 -17.84 10.58
CA ARG A 114 -3.85 -18.09 9.13
C ARG A 114 -5.21 -18.57 8.65
N ASN A 115 -5.83 -19.51 9.36
CA ASN A 115 -7.16 -20.03 9.04
C ASN A 115 -8.24 -18.95 9.12
N GLN A 116 -8.17 -18.09 10.15
CA GLN A 116 -9.10 -16.97 10.29
C GLN A 116 -8.96 -15.97 9.13
N ILE A 117 -7.72 -15.61 8.78
CA ILE A 117 -7.43 -14.73 7.65
C ILE A 117 -7.92 -15.37 6.34
N GLU A 118 -7.64 -16.65 6.08
CA GLU A 118 -8.11 -17.38 4.90
C GLU A 118 -9.63 -17.34 4.76
N HIS A 119 -10.35 -17.72 5.82
CA HIS A 119 -11.80 -17.66 5.84
C HIS A 119 -12.35 -16.26 5.55
N HIS A 120 -11.74 -15.23 6.16
CA HIS A 120 -12.13 -13.84 5.94
C HIS A 120 -11.89 -13.41 4.48
N LEU A 121 -10.73 -13.75 3.91
CA LEU A 121 -10.40 -13.42 2.52
C LEU A 121 -11.35 -14.11 1.53
N ILE A 122 -11.69 -15.38 1.75
CA ILE A 122 -12.65 -16.12 0.92
C ILE A 122 -14.03 -15.47 1.01
N LYS A 123 -14.54 -15.24 2.22
CA LYS A 123 -15.85 -14.60 2.42
C LYS A 123 -15.89 -13.23 1.75
N ALA A 124 -14.92 -12.37 2.06
CA ALA A 124 -14.87 -11.02 1.52
C ALA A 124 -14.71 -11.00 -0.01
N GLY A 125 -13.75 -11.77 -0.54
CA GLY A 125 -13.38 -11.71 -1.95
C GLY A 125 -14.31 -12.48 -2.88
N VAL A 126 -14.90 -13.59 -2.42
CA VAL A 126 -15.73 -14.49 -3.24
C VAL A 126 -17.22 -14.25 -2.99
N GLU A 127 -17.64 -14.24 -1.71
CA GLU A 127 -19.08 -14.15 -1.38
C GLU A 127 -19.58 -12.70 -1.44
N ASP A 128 -18.82 -11.76 -0.86
CA ASP A 128 -19.21 -10.34 -0.78
C ASP A 128 -18.70 -9.50 -1.97
N GLY A 129 -17.84 -10.06 -2.83
CA GLY A 129 -17.29 -9.36 -4.01
C GLY A 129 -16.35 -8.20 -3.67
N ARG A 130 -15.83 -8.12 -2.44
CA ARG A 130 -14.91 -7.08 -1.98
C ARG A 130 -13.49 -7.30 -2.47
N VAL A 131 -12.71 -6.24 -2.59
CA VAL A 131 -11.28 -6.29 -2.89
C VAL A 131 -10.51 -5.79 -1.68
N LEU A 132 -9.79 -6.69 -1.02
CA LEU A 132 -8.99 -6.35 0.15
C LEU A 132 -7.58 -5.94 -0.28
N VAL A 133 -7.16 -4.76 0.14
CA VAL A 133 -5.87 -4.16 -0.21
C VAL A 133 -5.08 -3.86 1.06
N LEU A 134 -4.05 -4.64 1.34
CA LEU A 134 -3.11 -4.38 2.42
C LEU A 134 -2.01 -3.44 1.89
N VAL A 135 -1.86 -2.29 2.51
CA VAL A 135 -0.85 -1.29 2.12
C VAL A 135 0.19 -1.18 3.22
N ILE A 136 1.43 -1.53 2.90
CA ILE A 136 2.56 -1.42 3.82
C ILE A 136 3.39 -0.21 3.41
N ASP A 137 3.51 0.77 4.30
CA ASP A 137 4.48 1.86 4.16
C ASP A 137 5.77 1.49 4.92
N GLU A 138 6.88 2.15 4.59
CA GLU A 138 8.21 1.90 5.19
C GLU A 138 8.65 0.42 5.12
N GLY A 139 8.37 -0.25 3.99
CA GLY A 139 8.62 -1.69 3.77
C GLY A 139 10.08 -2.13 4.00
N GLN A 140 11.08 -1.23 3.97
CA GLN A 140 12.45 -1.55 4.36
C GLN A 140 12.60 -1.91 5.85
N ASN A 141 11.57 -1.62 6.68
CA ASN A 141 11.54 -2.02 8.08
C ASN A 141 11.03 -3.46 8.29
N LEU A 142 10.51 -4.10 7.24
CA LEU A 142 10.13 -5.52 7.29
C LEU A 142 11.37 -6.39 7.44
N LYS A 143 11.32 -7.32 8.38
CA LYS A 143 12.28 -8.41 8.40
C LYS A 143 11.98 -9.36 7.25
N GLY A 144 13.04 -9.90 6.61
CA GLY A 144 12.89 -10.80 5.48
C GLY A 144 11.99 -12.02 5.75
N GLU A 145 12.01 -12.56 6.98
CA GLU A 145 11.15 -13.68 7.39
C GLU A 145 9.64 -13.40 7.19
N PHE A 146 9.21 -12.13 7.28
CA PHE A 146 7.80 -11.76 7.06
C PHE A 146 7.40 -11.74 5.58
N LEU A 147 8.37 -11.65 4.66
CA LEU A 147 8.09 -11.79 3.23
C LEU A 147 7.53 -13.18 2.91
N ASP A 148 8.02 -14.23 3.58
CA ASP A 148 7.46 -15.59 3.42
C ASP A 148 6.04 -15.70 4.00
N VAL A 149 5.73 -14.99 5.08
CA VAL A 149 4.37 -14.92 5.61
C VAL A 149 3.43 -14.30 4.57
N PHE A 150 3.79 -13.13 4.02
CA PHE A 150 2.99 -12.47 2.98
C PHE A 150 2.88 -13.33 1.72
N ARG A 151 3.96 -14.00 1.30
CA ARG A 151 3.93 -14.95 0.19
C ARG A 151 2.88 -16.05 0.42
N THR A 152 2.78 -16.56 1.65
CA THR A 152 1.79 -17.57 2.01
C THR A 152 0.36 -17.02 1.92
N LEU A 153 0.11 -15.80 2.41
CA LEU A 153 -1.19 -15.14 2.30
C LEU A 153 -1.58 -14.84 0.84
N LEU A 154 -0.61 -14.53 -0.01
CA LEU A 154 -0.82 -14.33 -1.45
C LEU A 154 -1.12 -15.62 -2.22
N ASN A 155 -0.99 -16.80 -1.60
CA ASN A 155 -1.44 -18.06 -2.20
C ASN A 155 -2.95 -18.25 -2.12
N PHE A 156 -3.65 -17.49 -1.27
CA PHE A 156 -5.10 -17.52 -1.24
C PHE A 156 -5.64 -16.86 -2.51
N GLU A 157 -6.12 -17.69 -3.42
CA GLU A 157 -6.58 -17.29 -4.75
C GLU A 157 -7.74 -18.16 -5.22
N THR A 158 -8.48 -17.65 -6.18
CA THR A 158 -9.40 -18.41 -7.02
C THR A 158 -8.68 -18.76 -8.34
N ASP A 159 -9.36 -19.46 -9.25
CA ASP A 159 -8.84 -19.71 -10.60
C ASP A 159 -8.59 -18.41 -11.39
N ASP A 160 -9.28 -17.32 -11.05
CA ASP A 160 -9.26 -16.07 -11.80
C ASP A 160 -8.43 -14.96 -11.16
N PHE A 161 -8.33 -14.90 -9.81
CA PHE A 161 -7.72 -13.76 -9.12
C PHE A 161 -7.20 -14.06 -7.71
N LYS A 162 -6.28 -13.21 -7.25
CA LYS A 162 -5.79 -13.19 -5.86
C LYS A 162 -6.81 -12.56 -4.92
N LEU A 163 -7.05 -13.19 -3.76
CA LEU A 163 -7.99 -12.69 -2.75
C LEU A 163 -7.46 -11.46 -2.01
N LEU A 164 -6.15 -11.42 -1.77
CA LEU A 164 -5.46 -10.30 -1.13
C LEU A 164 -4.62 -9.54 -2.16
N GLN A 165 -4.76 -8.21 -2.17
CA GLN A 165 -3.85 -7.31 -2.87
C GLN A 165 -2.87 -6.74 -1.85
N LEU A 166 -1.58 -6.88 -2.09
CA LEU A 166 -0.52 -6.36 -1.24
C LEU A 166 0.26 -5.29 -2.00
N VAL A 167 0.28 -4.08 -1.44
CA VAL A 167 1.07 -2.96 -1.97
C VAL A 167 2.13 -2.59 -0.94
N ILE A 168 3.39 -2.67 -1.30
CA ILE A 168 4.50 -2.31 -0.40
C ILE A 168 5.22 -1.09 -0.95
N PHE A 169 5.26 -0.03 -0.15
CA PHE A 169 6.09 1.14 -0.37
C PHE A 169 7.33 1.06 0.50
N GLY A 170 8.50 1.24 -0.09
CA GLY A 170 9.75 1.17 0.67
C GLY A 170 10.89 1.99 0.06
N GLN A 171 12.00 2.03 0.77
CA GLN A 171 13.24 2.65 0.29
C GLN A 171 14.02 1.64 -0.58
N PRO A 172 15.03 2.11 -1.37
CA PRO A 172 15.80 1.25 -2.26
C PRO A 172 16.48 0.06 -1.56
N GLU A 173 16.78 0.19 -0.26
CA GLU A 173 17.38 -0.87 0.56
C GLU A 173 16.52 -2.13 0.63
N MET A 174 15.20 -1.99 0.45
CA MET A 174 14.27 -3.13 0.39
C MET A 174 14.61 -4.09 -0.77
N THR A 175 15.30 -3.62 -1.80
CA THR A 175 15.72 -4.46 -2.95
C THR A 175 16.58 -5.62 -2.51
N SER A 176 17.57 -5.37 -1.66
CA SER A 176 18.46 -6.44 -1.16
C SER A 176 17.71 -7.45 -0.30
N ILE A 177 16.77 -6.98 0.52
CA ILE A 177 15.92 -7.86 1.34
C ILE A 177 15.07 -8.76 0.44
N ILE A 178 14.43 -8.21 -0.60
CA ILE A 178 13.59 -8.97 -1.54
C ILE A 178 14.41 -10.02 -2.29
N HIS A 179 15.61 -9.68 -2.76
CA HIS A 179 16.48 -10.61 -3.50
C HIS A 179 16.93 -11.83 -2.67
N GLU A 180 16.97 -11.72 -1.34
CA GLU A 180 17.22 -12.85 -0.45
C GLU A 180 16.03 -13.83 -0.41
N TYR A 181 14.85 -13.44 -0.92
CA TYR A 181 13.61 -14.22 -0.93
C TYR A 181 13.06 -14.39 -2.35
N PRO A 182 13.70 -15.18 -3.21
CA PRO A 182 13.34 -15.29 -4.63
C PRO A 182 11.89 -15.74 -4.85
N ASN A 183 11.36 -16.63 -4.00
CA ASN A 183 9.97 -17.07 -4.09
C ASN A 183 8.95 -15.95 -3.80
N PHE A 184 9.33 -14.92 -3.07
CA PHE A 184 8.53 -13.71 -2.88
C PHE A 184 8.71 -12.76 -4.05
N GLU A 185 9.95 -12.57 -4.52
CA GLU A 185 10.28 -11.71 -5.66
C GLU A 185 9.50 -12.13 -6.92
N ASP A 186 9.42 -13.45 -7.21
CA ASP A 186 8.66 -14.01 -8.33
C ASP A 186 7.15 -13.71 -8.30
N ARG A 187 6.62 -13.29 -7.16
CA ARG A 187 5.21 -12.90 -7.01
C ARG A 187 4.93 -11.44 -7.32
N ILE A 188 5.96 -10.62 -7.52
CA ILE A 188 5.81 -9.21 -7.82
C ILE A 188 5.27 -9.06 -9.24
N THR A 189 4.03 -8.59 -9.35
CA THR A 189 3.34 -8.36 -10.63
C THR A 189 3.45 -6.92 -11.11
N PHE A 190 3.63 -5.99 -10.18
CA PHE A 190 3.91 -4.58 -10.48
C PHE A 190 5.10 -4.12 -9.64
N ASN A 191 6.14 -3.63 -10.31
CA ASN A 191 7.36 -3.16 -9.68
C ASN A 191 7.71 -1.79 -10.25
N PHE A 192 7.77 -0.78 -9.39
CA PHE A 192 8.02 0.59 -9.81
C PHE A 192 9.09 1.26 -8.95
N GLU A 193 9.96 2.03 -9.58
CA GLU A 193 10.98 2.82 -8.89
C GLU A 193 10.71 4.31 -9.13
N LEU A 194 10.45 5.03 -8.02
CA LEU A 194 10.27 6.47 -8.02
C LEU A 194 11.61 7.15 -7.91
N GLY A 195 11.99 7.84 -8.98
CA GLY A 195 13.16 8.70 -9.01
C GLY A 195 12.95 10.04 -8.29
N PRO A 196 14.02 10.85 -8.20
CA PRO A 196 13.90 12.24 -7.79
C PRO A 196 13.10 13.02 -8.85
N LEU A 197 12.32 14.00 -8.39
CA LEU A 197 11.57 14.89 -9.28
C LEU A 197 12.53 15.69 -10.17
N ASP A 198 12.21 15.78 -11.45
CA ASP A 198 12.88 16.67 -12.36
C ASP A 198 12.49 18.15 -12.13
N PHE A 199 13.22 19.06 -12.76
CA PHE A 199 13.00 20.49 -12.58
C PHE A 199 11.58 20.93 -13.01
N GLU A 200 11.07 20.38 -14.09
CA GLU A 200 9.75 20.70 -14.62
C GLU A 200 8.64 20.27 -13.66
N SER A 201 8.77 19.08 -13.08
CA SER A 201 7.85 18.57 -12.05
C SER A 201 7.88 19.41 -10.78
N VAL A 202 9.08 19.84 -10.31
CA VAL A 202 9.21 20.72 -9.14
C VAL A 202 8.55 22.07 -9.40
N GLU A 203 8.80 22.69 -10.56
CA GLU A 203 8.17 23.94 -10.96
C GLU A 203 6.64 23.80 -11.03
N GLY A 204 6.15 22.68 -11.59
CA GLY A 204 4.74 22.35 -11.65
C GLY A 204 4.10 22.21 -10.27
N ILE A 205 4.75 21.53 -9.34
CA ILE A 205 4.30 21.40 -7.94
C ILE A 205 4.17 22.77 -7.27
N ILE A 206 5.19 23.63 -7.44
CA ILE A 206 5.17 24.97 -6.84
C ILE A 206 4.00 25.78 -7.39
N LYS A 207 3.82 25.82 -8.71
CA LYS A 207 2.73 26.55 -9.36
C LYS A 207 1.34 26.01 -8.99
N HIS A 208 1.24 24.70 -8.77
CA HIS A 208 -0.04 24.06 -8.40
C HIS A 208 -0.45 24.36 -6.96
N ARG A 209 0.53 24.58 -6.09
CA ARG A 209 0.29 24.81 -4.66
C ARG A 209 0.16 26.28 -4.25
N LEU A 210 0.63 27.21 -5.10
CA LEU A 210 0.50 28.66 -4.92
C LEU A 210 -0.74 29.20 -5.63
#